data_e38f6d88e3c3d821d480173558488d00
#
_entry.id   e38f6d88e3c3d821d480173558488d00
#
_cell.length_a   1.000
_cell.length_b   1.000
_cell.length_c   1.000
_cell.angle_alpha   90.00
_cell.angle_beta   90.00
_cell.angle_gamma   90.00
#
_symmetry.space_group_name_H-M   'P 1'
#
loop_
_entity.id
_entity.type
_entity.pdbx_description
1 polymer ?
#
loop_
_entity_poly.entity_id
_entity_poly.type
_entity_poly.pdbx_seq_one_letter_code
_entity_poly.pdbx_strand_id
1 'polypeptide(L)'
;WLDQRRTMGVKPVGGLWGLAFWISGMRETAAYLQAEAEANWLAKHQPEIWAQTHKFMYLSGYLTYRLTGRYVDSVGSQVGYLPFDYKGLRWAGKNDWKWQAVPMDASILVELIPPASPLGEITPEAAEATGIPAGMPLIAAAADKACEVIGSGCLEPHIGCLSYGTTATFCTTHQKYIEPIPLIPPYPSAVPGAYCMESQIFRGFW
;
A
#
# COMPACT_ATOMS: atom_id res chain seq x y z
N TRP A 1 11.10 -8.16 0.51
CA TRP A 1 11.04 -9.60 0.20
C TRP A 1 11.83 -10.48 1.16
N LEU A 2 13.01 -10.07 1.58
CA LEU A 2 13.86 -10.87 2.48
C LEU A 2 13.60 -10.59 3.96
N ASP A 3 12.90 -9.55 4.30
CA ASP A 3 12.55 -9.23 5.69
C ASP A 3 11.41 -10.14 6.16
N GLN A 4 11.72 -11.00 7.12
CA GLN A 4 10.80 -11.97 7.70
C GLN A 4 10.33 -11.55 9.11
N ARG A 5 10.62 -10.30 9.52
CA ARG A 5 10.29 -9.82 10.86
C ARG A 5 8.78 -9.66 11.03
N ARG A 6 8.26 -10.23 12.09
CA ARG A 6 6.85 -10.18 12.47
C ARG A 6 6.69 -9.71 13.91
N THR A 7 5.56 -9.09 14.19
CA THR A 7 5.24 -8.61 15.55
C THR A 7 4.24 -9.52 16.21
N MET A 8 4.70 -10.35 17.15
CA MET A 8 3.83 -11.19 17.97
C MET A 8 3.27 -10.40 19.17
N GLY A 9 2.07 -10.77 19.64
CA GLY A 9 1.49 -10.19 20.86
C GLY A 9 1.02 -8.75 20.74
N VAL A 10 0.64 -8.31 19.54
CA VAL A 10 -0.07 -7.04 19.35
C VAL A 10 -1.45 -7.15 19.99
N LYS A 11 -1.91 -6.06 20.64
CA LYS A 11 -3.27 -6.04 21.23
C LYS A 11 -4.30 -6.31 20.13
N PRO A 12 -5.15 -7.35 20.28
CA PRO A 12 -6.15 -7.65 19.27
C PRO A 12 -7.12 -6.50 19.05
N VAL A 13 -7.66 -6.39 17.85
CA VAL A 13 -8.74 -5.45 17.53
C VAL A 13 -9.93 -5.73 18.48
N GLY A 14 -10.37 -4.70 19.19
CA GLY A 14 -11.36 -4.80 20.26
C GLY A 14 -12.70 -4.13 19.93
N GLY A 15 -13.55 -3.99 20.96
CA GLY A 15 -14.85 -3.34 20.84
C GLY A 15 -15.78 -4.02 19.84
N LEU A 16 -16.59 -3.22 19.14
CA LEU A 16 -17.56 -3.72 18.15
C LEU A 16 -16.87 -4.45 16.97
N TRP A 17 -15.71 -4.00 16.55
CA TRP A 17 -14.93 -4.66 15.51
C TRP A 17 -14.39 -6.02 15.94
N GLY A 18 -13.89 -6.11 17.19
CA GLY A 18 -13.45 -7.40 17.75
C GLY A 18 -14.57 -8.42 17.85
N LEU A 19 -15.80 -7.98 18.22
CA LEU A 19 -16.98 -8.82 18.22
C LEU A 19 -17.37 -9.25 16.79
N ALA A 20 -17.37 -8.32 15.84
CA ALA A 20 -17.67 -8.62 14.43
C ALA A 20 -16.69 -9.66 13.87
N PHE A 21 -15.39 -9.52 14.13
CA PHE A 21 -14.37 -10.48 13.69
C PHE A 21 -14.49 -11.84 14.39
N TRP A 22 -14.96 -11.87 15.63
CA TRP A 22 -15.25 -13.12 16.32
C TRP A 22 -16.42 -13.86 15.67
N ILE A 23 -17.52 -13.18 15.41
CA ILE A 23 -18.71 -13.76 14.78
C ILE A 23 -18.42 -14.24 13.36
N SER A 24 -17.64 -13.47 12.59
CA SER A 24 -17.29 -13.80 11.19
C SER A 24 -16.14 -14.80 11.05
N GLY A 25 -15.47 -15.19 12.14
CA GLY A 25 -14.29 -16.06 12.09
C GLY A 25 -13.02 -15.39 11.58
N MET A 26 -12.99 -14.03 11.45
CA MET A 26 -11.87 -13.27 10.86
C MET A 26 -10.79 -12.83 11.87
N ARG A 27 -10.86 -13.30 13.13
CA ARG A 27 -9.89 -12.88 14.18
C ARG A 27 -8.45 -13.25 13.84
N GLU A 28 -8.23 -14.43 13.31
CA GLU A 28 -6.89 -14.91 12.94
C GLU A 28 -6.34 -14.12 11.75
N THR A 29 -7.18 -13.82 10.77
CA THR A 29 -6.80 -12.97 9.64
C THR A 29 -6.42 -11.57 10.10
N ALA A 30 -7.21 -10.95 10.98
CA ALA A 30 -6.88 -9.65 11.54
C ALA A 30 -5.57 -9.68 12.36
N ALA A 31 -5.34 -10.73 13.14
CA ALA A 31 -4.11 -10.92 13.90
C ALA A 31 -2.89 -11.13 12.98
N TYR A 32 -3.06 -11.86 11.89
CA TYR A 32 -2.03 -12.01 10.87
C TYR A 32 -1.65 -10.65 10.25
N LEU A 33 -2.63 -9.86 9.82
CA LEU A 33 -2.39 -8.52 9.26
C LEU A 33 -1.67 -7.61 10.27
N GLN A 34 -2.01 -7.70 11.56
CA GLN A 34 -1.31 -6.96 12.62
C GLN A 34 0.14 -7.41 12.78
N ALA A 35 0.42 -8.71 12.67
CA ALA A 35 1.76 -9.26 12.81
C ALA A 35 2.69 -8.88 11.65
N GLU A 36 2.15 -8.81 10.45
CA GLU A 36 2.90 -8.44 9.23
C GLU A 36 3.16 -6.93 9.12
N ALA A 37 2.41 -6.08 9.84
CA ALA A 37 2.56 -4.63 9.73
C ALA A 37 3.92 -4.15 10.24
N GLU A 38 4.74 -3.60 9.37
CA GLU A 38 6.08 -3.06 9.66
C GLU A 38 6.02 -1.95 10.72
N ALA A 39 4.98 -1.11 10.67
CA ALA A 39 4.75 -0.07 11.66
C ALA A 39 4.59 -0.63 13.08
N ASN A 40 3.89 -1.76 13.24
CA ASN A 40 3.75 -2.44 14.52
C ASN A 40 5.09 -3.01 15.02
N TRP A 41 5.91 -3.51 14.09
CA TRP A 41 7.24 -3.99 14.45
C TRP A 41 8.12 -2.85 14.94
N LEU A 42 8.15 -1.73 14.23
CA LEU A 42 8.91 -0.54 14.62
C LEU A 42 8.43 0.01 15.97
N ALA A 43 7.13 0.18 16.14
CA ALA A 43 6.55 0.69 17.39
C ALA A 43 6.91 -0.17 18.60
N LYS A 44 6.98 -1.50 18.43
CA LYS A 44 7.29 -2.44 19.50
C LYS A 44 8.78 -2.59 19.77
N HIS A 45 9.60 -2.69 18.74
CA HIS A 45 11.01 -3.06 18.85
C HIS A 45 11.97 -1.87 18.76
N GLN A 46 11.50 -0.74 18.26
CA GLN A 46 12.24 0.51 18.12
C GLN A 46 11.39 1.72 18.59
N PRO A 47 10.89 1.70 19.85
CA PRO A 47 9.95 2.71 20.35
C PRO A 47 10.51 4.13 20.34
N GLU A 48 11.81 4.29 20.54
CA GLU A 48 12.47 5.60 20.50
C GLU A 48 12.46 6.20 19.09
N ILE A 49 12.72 5.38 18.07
CA ILE A 49 12.62 5.79 16.66
C ILE A 49 11.17 6.08 16.31
N TRP A 50 10.26 5.21 16.74
CA TRP A 50 8.83 5.40 16.49
C TRP A 50 8.29 6.69 17.09
N ALA A 51 8.67 7.01 18.31
CA ALA A 51 8.24 8.24 19.00
C ALA A 51 8.74 9.53 18.32
N GLN A 52 9.84 9.46 17.58
CA GLN A 52 10.42 10.59 16.85
C GLN A 52 10.05 10.57 15.35
N THR A 53 9.22 9.62 14.91
CA THR A 53 8.85 9.50 13.51
C THR A 53 8.01 10.69 13.06
N HIS A 54 8.58 11.50 12.16
CA HIS A 54 7.88 12.64 11.56
C HIS A 54 6.91 12.20 10.48
N LYS A 55 7.34 11.28 9.59
CA LYS A 55 6.50 10.71 8.52
C LYS A 55 6.77 9.21 8.38
N PHE A 56 5.71 8.45 8.21
CA PHE A 56 5.76 7.05 7.83
C PHE A 56 5.30 6.92 6.37
N MET A 57 6.13 6.34 5.52
CA MET A 57 5.87 6.22 4.09
C MET A 57 6.60 5.00 3.52
N TYR A 58 6.09 4.50 2.40
CA TYR A 58 6.79 3.48 1.63
C TYR A 58 7.96 4.06 0.84
N LEU A 59 8.74 3.19 0.21
CA LEU A 59 9.90 3.61 -0.59
C LEU A 59 9.51 4.60 -1.69
N SER A 60 8.34 4.44 -2.31
CA SER A 60 7.80 5.38 -3.32
C SER A 60 7.64 6.80 -2.76
N GLY A 61 7.03 6.93 -1.58
CA GLY A 61 6.87 8.21 -0.90
C GLY A 61 8.21 8.82 -0.48
N TYR A 62 9.16 8.00 -0.02
CA TYR A 62 10.50 8.46 0.30
C TYR A 62 11.25 8.99 -0.95
N LEU A 63 11.19 8.27 -2.05
CA LEU A 63 11.80 8.72 -3.30
C LEU A 63 11.13 9.99 -3.83
N THR A 64 9.80 10.07 -3.74
CA THR A 64 9.05 11.29 -4.07
C THR A 64 9.51 12.48 -3.24
N TYR A 65 9.65 12.30 -1.91
CA TYR A 65 10.18 13.34 -1.04
C TYR A 65 11.60 13.77 -1.43
N ARG A 66 12.49 12.80 -1.71
CA ARG A 66 13.88 13.10 -2.10
C ARG A 66 13.98 13.84 -3.44
N LEU A 67 13.04 13.62 -4.35
CA LEU A 67 13.00 14.23 -5.66
C LEU A 67 12.30 15.60 -5.67
N THR A 68 11.25 15.77 -4.83
CA THR A 68 10.36 16.94 -4.92
C THR A 68 10.31 17.79 -3.64
N GLY A 69 10.88 17.30 -2.52
CA GLY A 69 10.75 17.94 -1.21
C GLY A 69 9.35 17.79 -0.58
N ARG A 70 8.41 17.09 -1.21
CA ARG A 70 7.02 16.97 -0.74
C ARG A 70 6.75 15.64 -0.07
N TYR A 71 5.99 15.65 1.03
CA TYR A 71 5.51 14.45 1.73
C TYR A 71 4.21 13.95 1.11
N VAL A 72 4.29 13.47 -0.13
CA VAL A 72 3.16 12.93 -0.89
C VAL A 72 3.53 11.59 -1.51
N ASP A 73 2.54 10.75 -1.79
CA ASP A 73 2.74 9.49 -2.51
C ASP A 73 1.54 9.18 -3.41
N SER A 74 1.72 8.28 -4.36
CA SER A 74 0.60 7.78 -5.15
C SER A 74 -0.34 6.92 -4.32
N VAL A 75 -1.65 7.10 -4.52
CA VAL A 75 -2.67 6.14 -4.06
C VAL A 75 -2.35 4.73 -4.56
N GLY A 76 -1.89 4.61 -5.80
CA GLY A 76 -1.54 3.33 -6.43
C GLY A 76 -0.36 2.61 -5.78
N SER A 77 0.46 3.32 -5.00
CA SER A 77 1.61 2.74 -4.27
C SER A 77 1.23 2.22 -2.87
N GLN A 78 -0.01 2.44 -2.41
CA GLN A 78 -0.43 2.06 -1.07
C GLN A 78 -0.83 0.58 -1.01
N VAL A 79 0.16 -0.30 -1.12
CA VAL A 79 0.01 -1.75 -1.06
C VAL A 79 0.75 -2.27 0.16
N GLY A 80 0.00 -2.58 1.24
CA GLY A 80 0.58 -3.09 2.48
C GLY A 80 -0.29 -2.83 3.70
N TYR A 81 0.28 -3.05 4.87
CA TYR A 81 -0.45 -3.08 6.14
C TYR A 81 -0.51 -1.70 6.79
N LEU A 82 -1.27 -0.78 6.19
CA LEU A 82 -1.54 0.56 6.70
C LEU A 82 -3.05 0.80 6.89
N PRO A 83 -3.45 1.82 7.65
CA PRO A 83 -4.84 2.23 7.76
C PRO A 83 -5.38 2.84 6.45
N PHE A 84 -5.41 2.06 5.38
CA PHE A 84 -5.85 2.46 4.06
C PHE A 84 -7.22 1.87 3.70
N ASP A 85 -8.12 2.71 3.21
CA ASP A 85 -9.42 2.32 2.67
C ASP A 85 -9.27 1.97 1.19
N TYR A 86 -9.03 0.70 0.90
CA TYR A 86 -8.84 0.21 -0.47
C TYR A 86 -10.05 0.47 -1.38
N LYS A 87 -11.27 0.46 -0.81
CA LYS A 87 -12.49 0.75 -1.58
C LYS A 87 -12.61 2.24 -1.91
N GLY A 88 -12.25 3.10 -0.96
CA GLY A 88 -12.31 4.55 -1.12
C GLY A 88 -11.04 5.14 -1.71
N LEU A 89 -9.97 4.36 -1.89
CA LEU A 89 -8.65 4.79 -2.38
C LEU A 89 -8.10 6.00 -1.59
N ARG A 90 -8.15 5.91 -0.26
CA ARG A 90 -7.76 6.98 0.68
C ARG A 90 -7.38 6.39 2.04
N TRP A 91 -6.85 7.22 2.92
CA TRP A 91 -6.69 6.82 4.31
C TRP A 91 -8.03 6.47 4.94
N ALA A 92 -8.04 5.45 5.77
CA ALA A 92 -9.24 4.92 6.42
C ALA A 92 -9.91 5.98 7.32
N GLY A 93 -11.24 5.93 7.42
CA GLY A 93 -11.99 6.80 8.33
C GLY A 93 -11.61 6.56 9.79
N LYS A 94 -11.76 7.58 10.65
CA LYS A 94 -11.32 7.57 12.06
C LYS A 94 -11.83 6.38 12.89
N ASN A 95 -12.98 5.81 12.54
CA ASN A 95 -13.59 4.68 13.24
C ASN A 95 -13.33 3.32 12.59
N ASP A 96 -12.49 3.26 11.56
CA ASP A 96 -12.12 2.01 10.89
C ASP A 96 -11.24 1.15 11.82
N TRP A 97 -11.45 -0.15 11.78
CA TRP A 97 -10.69 -1.12 12.58
C TRP A 97 -9.20 -1.12 12.28
N LYS A 98 -8.81 -0.68 11.09
CA LYS A 98 -7.41 -0.62 10.66
C LYS A 98 -6.56 0.29 11.56
N TRP A 99 -7.16 1.35 12.15
CA TRP A 99 -6.47 2.18 13.15
C TRP A 99 -6.20 1.46 14.48
N GLN A 100 -7.00 0.43 14.79
CA GLN A 100 -6.70 -0.44 15.94
C GLN A 100 -5.69 -1.52 15.57
N ALA A 101 -5.74 -2.01 14.32
CA ALA A 101 -4.82 -3.03 13.83
C ALA A 101 -3.38 -2.48 13.69
N VAL A 102 -3.25 -1.26 13.22
CA VAL A 102 -1.96 -0.56 13.06
C VAL A 102 -2.05 0.82 13.74
N PRO A 103 -1.86 0.87 15.07
CA PRO A 103 -1.99 2.10 15.84
C PRO A 103 -0.91 3.12 15.46
N MET A 104 -1.33 4.23 14.86
CA MET A 104 -0.47 5.35 14.53
C MET A 104 -1.26 6.66 14.51
N ASP A 105 -0.57 7.78 14.64
CA ASP A 105 -1.18 9.08 14.43
C ASP A 105 -1.34 9.32 12.92
N ALA A 106 -2.54 9.73 12.49
CA ALA A 106 -2.81 10.04 11.09
C ALA A 106 -1.91 11.18 10.54
N SER A 107 -1.40 12.05 11.39
CA SER A 107 -0.52 13.15 11.00
C SER A 107 0.84 12.70 10.47
N ILE A 108 1.30 11.48 10.82
CA ILE A 108 2.55 10.94 10.29
C ILE A 108 2.40 10.32 8.90
N LEU A 109 1.17 10.11 8.42
CA LEU A 109 0.92 9.64 7.07
C LEU A 109 1.11 10.78 6.05
N VAL A 110 1.43 10.40 4.81
CA VAL A 110 1.62 11.35 3.71
C VAL A 110 0.29 11.68 3.02
N GLU A 111 0.25 12.78 2.29
CA GLU A 111 -0.87 13.09 1.40
C GLU A 111 -0.88 12.10 0.22
N LEU A 112 -2.07 11.68 -0.20
CA LEU A 112 -2.24 10.74 -1.29
C LEU A 112 -2.73 11.44 -2.56
N ILE A 113 -2.02 11.17 -3.65
CA ILE A 113 -2.29 11.73 -4.98
C ILE A 113 -2.75 10.61 -5.91
N PRO A 114 -3.82 10.80 -6.70
CA PRO A 114 -4.26 9.80 -7.66
C PRO A 114 -3.19 9.49 -8.72
N PRO A 115 -3.10 8.24 -9.21
CA PRO A 115 -2.26 7.91 -10.36
C PRO A 115 -2.51 8.86 -11.54
N ALA A 116 -1.51 9.05 -12.39
CA ALA A 116 -1.49 9.98 -13.52
C ALA A 116 -1.59 11.48 -13.15
N SER A 117 -1.48 11.84 -11.86
CA SER A 117 -1.48 13.22 -11.39
C SER A 117 -0.10 13.66 -10.88
N PRO A 118 0.24 14.97 -10.89
CA PRO A 118 1.55 15.45 -10.44
C PRO A 118 1.76 15.26 -8.94
N LEU A 119 2.86 14.62 -8.55
CA LEU A 119 3.35 14.54 -7.17
C LEU A 119 4.11 15.81 -6.77
N GLY A 120 4.75 16.45 -7.73
CA GLY A 120 5.55 17.66 -7.58
C GLY A 120 6.49 17.86 -8.75
N GLU A 121 7.45 18.76 -8.60
CA GLU A 121 8.51 19.01 -9.59
C GLU A 121 9.87 18.63 -9.01
N ILE A 122 10.78 18.21 -9.86
CA ILE A 122 12.15 17.88 -9.47
C ILE A 122 12.85 19.15 -8.96
N THR A 123 13.37 19.08 -7.74
CA THR A 123 14.10 20.21 -7.13
C THR A 123 15.48 20.39 -7.76
N PRO A 124 16.09 21.58 -7.66
CA PRO A 124 17.46 21.81 -8.12
C PRO A 124 18.48 20.85 -7.49
N GLU A 125 18.33 20.55 -6.20
CA GLU A 125 19.22 19.62 -5.48
C GLU A 125 19.08 18.18 -6.00
N ALA A 126 17.84 17.76 -6.30
CA ALA A 126 17.59 16.44 -6.88
C ALA A 126 18.13 16.38 -8.32
N ALA A 127 17.99 17.46 -9.09
CA ALA A 127 18.53 17.56 -10.44
C ALA A 127 20.06 17.43 -10.46
N GLU A 128 20.75 18.10 -9.57
CA GLU A 128 22.20 17.99 -9.42
C GLU A 128 22.64 16.56 -9.08
N ALA A 129 21.92 15.91 -8.15
CA ALA A 129 22.25 14.55 -7.70
C ALA A 129 21.93 13.45 -8.73
N THR A 130 20.95 13.65 -9.60
CA THR A 130 20.40 12.58 -10.46
C THR A 130 20.61 12.82 -11.96
N GLY A 131 20.88 14.07 -12.38
CA GLY A 131 20.90 14.47 -13.78
C GLY A 131 19.50 14.66 -14.40
N ILE A 132 18.42 14.48 -13.64
CA ILE A 132 17.05 14.77 -14.11
C ILE A 132 16.86 16.29 -14.13
N PRO A 133 16.29 16.89 -15.19
CA PRO A 133 16.11 18.34 -15.26
C PRO A 133 15.26 18.90 -14.10
N ALA A 134 15.72 19.99 -13.48
CA ALA A 134 14.95 20.70 -12.47
C ALA A 134 13.65 21.24 -13.07
N GLY A 135 12.57 21.23 -12.28
CA GLY A 135 11.23 21.65 -12.72
C GLY A 135 10.49 20.61 -13.57
N MET A 136 11.11 19.45 -13.87
CA MET A 136 10.39 18.36 -14.53
C MET A 136 9.30 17.82 -13.59
N PRO A 137 8.04 17.67 -14.06
CA PRO A 137 6.98 17.12 -13.23
C PRO A 137 7.21 15.63 -12.93
N LEU A 138 7.11 15.26 -11.66
CA LEU A 138 7.05 13.86 -11.21
C LEU A 138 5.59 13.42 -11.16
N ILE A 139 5.23 12.41 -11.93
CA ILE A 139 3.85 11.93 -12.06
C ILE A 139 3.63 10.69 -11.19
N ALA A 140 2.51 10.65 -10.48
CA ALA A 140 2.10 9.50 -9.69
C ALA A 140 1.88 8.27 -10.58
N ALA A 141 2.59 7.20 -10.29
CA ALA A 141 2.38 5.87 -10.87
C ALA A 141 1.64 4.97 -9.85
N ALA A 142 2.07 3.73 -9.69
CA ALA A 142 1.50 2.78 -8.74
C ALA A 142 2.58 1.79 -8.27
N ALA A 143 2.19 0.78 -7.49
CA ALA A 143 3.06 -0.35 -7.16
C ALA A 143 3.54 -1.06 -8.43
N ASP A 144 4.70 -1.72 -8.34
CA ASP A 144 5.37 -2.40 -9.46
C ASP A 144 4.43 -3.34 -10.22
N LYS A 145 3.68 -4.17 -9.50
CA LYS A 145 2.70 -5.09 -10.08
C LYS A 145 1.59 -4.36 -10.85
N ALA A 146 1.07 -3.27 -10.34
CA ALA A 146 0.05 -2.48 -11.03
C ALA A 146 0.60 -1.81 -12.30
N CYS A 147 1.86 -1.38 -12.28
CA CYS A 147 2.54 -0.84 -13.46
C CYS A 147 2.83 -1.93 -14.51
N GLU A 148 3.23 -3.13 -14.08
CA GLU A 148 3.42 -4.31 -14.95
C GLU A 148 2.11 -4.68 -15.67
N VAL A 149 0.99 -4.68 -14.95
CA VAL A 149 -0.34 -4.99 -15.49
C VAL A 149 -0.74 -3.97 -16.58
N ILE A 150 -0.53 -2.66 -16.34
CA ILE A 150 -0.72 -1.64 -17.38
C ILE A 150 0.22 -1.84 -18.56
N GLY A 151 1.50 -2.06 -18.29
CA GLY A 151 2.53 -2.24 -19.33
C GLY A 151 2.25 -3.42 -20.25
N SER A 152 1.54 -4.45 -19.74
CA SER A 152 1.09 -5.60 -20.54
C SER A 152 -0.20 -5.34 -21.35
N GLY A 153 -0.80 -4.15 -21.24
CA GLY A 153 -2.06 -3.81 -21.91
C GLY A 153 -3.32 -4.35 -21.22
N CYS A 154 -3.20 -4.85 -19.98
CA CYS A 154 -4.33 -5.38 -19.21
C CYS A 154 -5.15 -4.24 -18.58
N LEU A 155 -5.93 -3.53 -19.40
CA LEU A 155 -6.68 -2.34 -19.00
C LEU A 155 -8.17 -2.62 -18.77
N GLU A 156 -8.66 -3.78 -19.18
CA GLU A 156 -10.07 -4.12 -19.15
C GLU A 156 -10.32 -5.47 -18.45
N PRO A 157 -11.51 -5.67 -17.86
CA PRO A 157 -11.81 -6.86 -17.05
C PRO A 157 -11.74 -8.20 -17.78
N HIS A 158 -11.83 -8.20 -19.10
CA HIS A 158 -11.77 -9.41 -19.94
C HIS A 158 -10.35 -9.72 -20.44
N ILE A 159 -9.38 -8.87 -20.14
CA ILE A 159 -7.97 -9.08 -20.43
C ILE A 159 -7.26 -9.49 -19.16
N GLY A 160 -6.51 -10.58 -19.20
CA GLY A 160 -5.71 -11.07 -18.10
C GLY A 160 -4.22 -10.88 -18.33
N CYS A 161 -3.49 -10.45 -17.30
CA CYS A 161 -2.03 -10.42 -17.26
C CYS A 161 -1.53 -11.62 -16.47
N LEU A 162 -0.70 -12.45 -17.08
CA LEU A 162 0.00 -13.55 -16.43
C LEU A 162 1.44 -13.15 -16.16
N SER A 163 1.85 -13.21 -14.90
CA SER A 163 3.22 -12.96 -14.47
C SER A 163 3.82 -14.26 -13.96
N TYR A 164 4.96 -14.63 -14.52
CA TYR A 164 5.66 -15.88 -14.20
C TYR A 164 7.02 -15.56 -13.56
N GLY A 165 7.13 -15.81 -12.27
CA GLY A 165 8.35 -15.64 -11.51
C GLY A 165 8.44 -16.68 -10.41
N THR A 166 9.04 -16.32 -9.28
CA THR A 166 9.05 -17.14 -8.06
C THR A 166 7.64 -17.48 -7.60
N THR A 167 6.71 -16.53 -7.79
CA THR A 167 5.28 -16.70 -7.65
C THR A 167 4.64 -16.48 -9.02
N ALA A 168 3.75 -17.36 -9.45
CA ALA A 168 2.93 -17.12 -10.62
C ALA A 168 1.66 -16.36 -10.20
N THR A 169 1.34 -15.26 -10.90
CA THR A 169 0.17 -14.45 -10.62
C THR A 169 -0.66 -14.22 -11.86
N PHE A 170 -1.96 -14.10 -11.67
CA PHE A 170 -2.92 -13.69 -12.68
C PHE A 170 -3.60 -12.42 -12.22
N CYS A 171 -3.53 -11.37 -13.03
CA CYS A 171 -4.09 -10.06 -12.71
C CYS A 171 -5.11 -9.62 -13.74
N THR A 172 -6.14 -8.90 -13.28
CA THR A 172 -7.14 -8.23 -14.14
C THR A 172 -7.43 -6.84 -13.59
N THR A 173 -7.80 -5.89 -14.45
CA THR A 173 -8.14 -4.51 -14.07
C THR A 173 -9.65 -4.31 -14.06
N HIS A 174 -10.19 -3.73 -12.98
CA HIS A 174 -11.63 -3.52 -12.80
C HIS A 174 -11.93 -2.08 -12.34
N GLN A 175 -13.03 -1.52 -12.86
CA GLN A 175 -13.56 -0.22 -12.40
C GLN A 175 -14.37 -0.33 -11.11
N LYS A 176 -14.77 -1.54 -10.73
CA LYS A 176 -15.54 -1.80 -9.51
C LYS A 176 -14.66 -2.47 -8.48
N TYR A 177 -14.81 -2.05 -7.22
CA TYR A 177 -14.22 -2.76 -6.10
C TYR A 177 -14.86 -4.14 -5.94
N ILE A 178 -14.05 -5.18 -6.00
CA ILE A 178 -14.46 -6.57 -5.81
C ILE A 178 -13.47 -7.20 -4.82
N GLU A 179 -13.97 -7.63 -3.69
CA GLU A 179 -13.18 -8.30 -2.64
C GLU A 179 -13.52 -9.79 -2.65
N PRO A 180 -12.75 -10.62 -3.37
CA PRO A 180 -13.06 -12.04 -3.54
C PRO A 180 -12.88 -12.85 -2.28
N ILE A 181 -11.99 -12.41 -1.40
CA ILE A 181 -11.71 -13.01 -0.10
C ILE A 181 -11.86 -11.92 0.97
N PRO A 182 -12.66 -12.14 2.02
CA PRO A 182 -12.84 -11.15 3.09
C PRO A 182 -11.51 -10.71 3.70
N LEU A 183 -11.33 -9.39 3.86
CA LEU A 183 -10.13 -8.71 4.35
C LEU A 183 -8.90 -8.79 3.41
N ILE A 184 -9.04 -9.36 2.22
CA ILE A 184 -8.01 -9.33 1.17
C ILE A 184 -8.54 -8.46 0.03
N PRO A 185 -8.28 -7.14 0.07
CA PRO A 185 -8.77 -6.22 -0.94
C PRO A 185 -8.01 -6.36 -2.27
N PRO A 186 -8.63 -5.96 -3.39
CA PRO A 186 -7.89 -5.73 -4.61
C PRO A 186 -6.90 -4.58 -4.41
N TYR A 187 -5.79 -4.60 -5.13
CA TYR A 187 -4.83 -3.51 -5.10
C TYR A 187 -5.35 -2.28 -5.86
N PRO A 188 -4.94 -1.05 -5.48
CA PRO A 188 -5.15 0.11 -6.32
C PRO A 188 -4.44 -0.09 -7.68
N SER A 189 -5.15 0.18 -8.77
CA SER A 189 -4.55 0.13 -10.11
C SER A 189 -3.70 1.36 -10.39
N ALA A 190 -2.81 1.28 -11.37
CA ALA A 190 -2.17 2.44 -11.96
C ALA A 190 -3.13 3.23 -12.89
N VAL A 191 -4.29 2.67 -13.25
CA VAL A 191 -5.40 3.40 -13.89
C VAL A 191 -6.17 4.14 -12.78
N PRO A 192 -6.35 5.47 -12.89
CA PRO A 192 -7.07 6.26 -11.88
C PRO A 192 -8.46 5.69 -11.57
N GLY A 193 -8.74 5.49 -10.28
CA GLY A 193 -10.03 4.99 -9.79
C GLY A 193 -10.32 3.52 -10.05
N ALA A 194 -9.39 2.77 -10.65
CA ALA A 194 -9.53 1.34 -10.90
C ALA A 194 -8.79 0.50 -9.87
N TYR A 195 -9.06 -0.80 -9.89
CA TYR A 195 -8.53 -1.82 -8.99
C TYR A 195 -7.89 -2.94 -9.79
N CYS A 196 -6.78 -3.46 -9.30
CA CYS A 196 -6.13 -4.65 -9.82
C CYS A 196 -6.49 -5.83 -8.92
N MET A 197 -7.21 -6.80 -9.48
CA MET A 197 -7.44 -8.08 -8.82
C MET A 197 -6.29 -9.02 -9.13
N GLU A 198 -5.71 -9.61 -8.11
CA GLU A 198 -4.62 -10.57 -8.23
C GLU A 198 -5.02 -11.91 -7.64
N SER A 199 -4.73 -12.98 -8.37
CA SER A 199 -4.76 -14.35 -7.89
C SER A 199 -3.36 -14.93 -7.95
N GLN A 200 -2.90 -15.56 -6.87
CA GLN A 200 -1.54 -16.08 -6.76
C GLN A 200 -1.53 -17.61 -6.74
N ILE A 201 -0.56 -18.18 -7.43
CA ILE A 201 -0.14 -19.55 -7.27
C ILE A 201 1.19 -19.49 -6.51
N PHE A 202 1.22 -20.00 -5.29
CA PHE A 202 2.37 -19.87 -4.38
C PHE A 202 3.65 -20.57 -4.83
N ARG A 203 3.59 -21.42 -5.85
CA ARG A 203 4.74 -22.03 -6.49
C ARG A 203 4.79 -21.57 -7.93
N GLY A 204 5.78 -20.75 -8.22
CA GLY A 204 6.15 -20.40 -9.58
C GLY A 204 6.92 -21.53 -10.26
N PHE A 205 7.75 -21.17 -11.20
CA PHE A 205 8.51 -22.13 -12.03
C PHE A 205 9.86 -22.58 -11.41
N TRP A 206 10.08 -22.30 -10.12
CA TRP A 206 11.31 -22.65 -9.39
C TRP A 206 11.03 -23.57 -8.21
#